data_4b3cb8dcc5205ff18226e8abad5d712b
#
_entry.id   4b3cb8dcc5205ff18226e8abad5d712b
#
_cell.length_a   1.000
_cell.length_b   1.000
_cell.length_c   1.000
_cell.angle_alpha   90.00
_cell.angle_beta   90.00
_cell.angle_gamma   90.00
#
_symmetry.space_group_name_H-M   'P 1'
#
loop_
_entity.id
_entity.type
_entity.pdbx_description
1 polymer ?
#
loop_
_entity_poly.entity_id
_entity_poly.type
_entity_poly.pdbx_seq_one_letter_code
_entity_poly.pdbx_strand_id
1 'polypeptide(L)'
;AISEAVKNSGFQTYLDNTYIYREDGNYLGEVIVQENMTQIYVMTRTTAMDNAFKQVVRSVIPDSYEDVFARFISASKDETFSADGMKVRVVAPVNGGHMQLIIYY
;
A
#
# COMPACT_ATOMS: atom_id res chain seq x y z
N ALA A 1 -11.33 2.57 -10.92
CA ALA A 1 -10.01 2.12 -11.36
C ALA A 1 -9.14 1.60 -10.21
N ILE A 2 -8.78 2.44 -9.23
CA ILE A 2 -7.94 1.97 -8.11
C ILE A 2 -8.66 0.93 -7.27
N SER A 3 -9.92 1.19 -6.93
CA SER A 3 -10.71 0.25 -6.11
C SER A 3 -10.88 -1.11 -6.77
N GLU A 4 -11.05 -1.14 -8.09
CA GLU A 4 -11.14 -2.42 -8.82
C GLU A 4 -9.81 -3.18 -8.78
N ALA A 5 -8.69 -2.46 -8.95
CA ALA A 5 -7.37 -3.06 -8.88
C ALA A 5 -7.11 -3.65 -7.48
N VAL A 6 -7.55 -2.97 -6.43
CA VAL A 6 -7.44 -3.48 -5.07
C VAL A 6 -8.23 -4.78 -4.90
N LYS A 7 -9.48 -4.80 -5.34
CA LYS A 7 -10.32 -6.01 -5.28
C LYS A 7 -9.72 -7.16 -6.08
N ASN A 8 -9.22 -6.84 -7.28
CA ASN A 8 -8.63 -7.86 -8.16
C ASN A 8 -7.29 -8.40 -7.64
N SER A 9 -6.68 -7.72 -6.68
CA SER A 9 -5.42 -8.15 -6.07
C SER A 9 -5.61 -9.03 -4.83
N GLY A 10 -6.85 -9.42 -4.52
CA GLY A 10 -7.13 -10.34 -3.43
C GLY A 10 -7.55 -9.67 -2.12
N PHE A 11 -7.82 -8.37 -2.15
CA PHE A 11 -8.31 -7.65 -0.98
C PHE A 11 -9.82 -7.80 -0.86
N GLN A 12 -10.30 -7.82 0.38
CA GLN A 12 -11.72 -7.91 0.70
C GLN A 12 -12.25 -6.55 1.12
N THR A 13 -13.42 -6.16 0.59
CA THR A 13 -14.07 -4.92 0.99
C THR A 13 -14.49 -5.03 2.45
N TYR A 14 -14.13 -4.03 3.26
CA TYR A 14 -14.51 -3.97 4.67
C TYR A 14 -15.50 -2.84 4.94
N LEU A 15 -15.15 -1.62 4.52
CA LEU A 15 -16.03 -0.44 4.56
C LEU A 15 -16.02 0.17 3.15
N ASP A 16 -16.77 1.24 2.94
CA ASP A 16 -16.97 1.83 1.60
C ASP A 16 -15.68 2.01 0.79
N ASN A 17 -14.62 2.46 1.44
CA ASN A 17 -13.35 2.73 0.77
C ASN A 17 -12.16 2.04 1.42
N THR A 18 -12.40 1.07 2.29
CA THR A 18 -11.37 0.32 3.01
C THR A 18 -11.40 -1.14 2.58
N TYR A 19 -10.25 -1.66 2.23
CA TYR A 19 -10.07 -3.04 1.76
C TYR A 19 -8.99 -3.69 2.61
N ILE A 20 -9.26 -4.90 3.08
CA ILE A 20 -8.33 -5.62 3.97
C ILE A 20 -7.78 -6.86 3.29
N TYR A 21 -6.55 -7.21 3.64
CA TYR A 21 -5.88 -8.41 3.18
C TYR A 21 -5.71 -9.37 4.35
N ARG A 22 -6.20 -10.60 4.16
CA ARG A 22 -6.10 -11.66 5.16
C ARG A 22 -5.45 -12.91 4.57
N GLU A 23 -4.71 -13.62 5.41
CA GLU A 23 -4.24 -14.97 5.11
C GLU A 23 -4.58 -15.87 6.30
N ASP A 24 -5.21 -17.00 6.03
CA ASP A 24 -5.62 -17.96 7.07
C ASP A 24 -6.40 -17.30 8.21
N GLY A 25 -7.24 -16.33 7.88
CA GLY A 25 -8.04 -15.58 8.85
C GLY A 25 -7.29 -14.48 9.57
N ASN A 26 -5.99 -14.33 9.35
CA ASN A 26 -5.18 -13.30 10.01
C ASN A 26 -5.15 -12.02 9.17
N TYR A 27 -5.38 -10.88 9.84
CA TYR A 27 -5.28 -9.56 9.22
C TYR A 27 -3.81 -9.21 9.01
N LEU A 28 -3.42 -8.93 7.77
CA LEU A 28 -2.04 -8.59 7.44
C LEU A 28 -1.84 -7.13 7.03
N GLY A 29 -2.88 -6.47 6.58
CA GLY A 29 -2.80 -5.08 6.18
C GLY A 29 -4.06 -4.60 5.51
N GLU A 30 -4.06 -3.33 5.09
CA GLU A 30 -5.24 -2.73 4.47
C GLU A 30 -4.88 -1.63 3.49
N VAL A 31 -5.84 -1.32 2.61
CA VAL A 31 -5.75 -0.20 1.66
C VAL A 31 -6.98 0.67 1.86
N ILE A 32 -6.77 1.98 1.97
CA ILE A 32 -7.85 2.97 2.03
C ILE A 32 -7.74 3.84 0.80
N VAL A 33 -8.78 3.81 -0.05
CA VAL A 33 -8.84 4.59 -1.28
C VAL A 33 -9.74 5.80 -1.06
N GLN A 34 -9.16 6.98 -1.12
CA GLN A 34 -9.87 8.23 -0.91
C GLN A 34 -9.82 9.09 -2.19
N GLU A 35 -10.58 10.17 -2.21
CA GLU A 35 -10.67 11.04 -3.38
C GLU A 35 -9.32 11.63 -3.79
N ASN A 36 -8.50 11.98 -2.81
CA ASN A 36 -7.23 12.68 -3.04
C ASN A 36 -5.99 11.90 -2.62
N MET A 37 -6.16 10.66 -2.14
CA MET A 37 -5.01 9.84 -1.73
C MET A 37 -5.37 8.37 -1.61
N THR A 38 -4.37 7.52 -1.68
CA THR A 38 -4.46 6.10 -1.35
C THR A 38 -3.48 5.83 -0.21
N GLN A 39 -3.97 5.18 0.85
CA GLN A 39 -3.14 4.80 1.99
C GLN A 39 -3.03 3.29 2.06
N ILE A 40 -1.82 2.82 2.32
CA ILE A 40 -1.52 1.39 2.46
C ILE A 40 -0.90 1.18 3.84
N TYR A 41 -1.48 0.24 4.60
CA TYR A 41 -0.96 -0.17 5.91
C TYR A 41 -0.54 -1.62 5.85
N VAL A 42 0.69 -1.91 6.27
CA VAL A 42 1.22 -3.27 6.31
C VAL A 42 1.57 -3.62 7.76
N MET A 43 0.89 -4.63 8.31
CA MET A 43 1.15 -5.14 9.65
C MET A 43 2.15 -6.27 9.63
N THR A 44 1.93 -7.25 8.75
CA THR A 44 2.78 -8.43 8.62
C THR A 44 2.98 -8.71 7.14
N ARG A 45 4.23 -8.94 6.73
CA ARG A 45 4.57 -9.21 5.34
C ARG A 45 4.64 -10.70 5.04
N THR A 46 4.06 -11.07 3.90
CA THR A 46 4.24 -12.38 3.27
C THR A 46 4.51 -12.15 1.78
N THR A 47 5.02 -13.16 1.08
CA THR A 47 5.28 -13.04 -0.35
C THR A 47 4.00 -12.74 -1.13
N ALA A 48 2.90 -13.42 -0.79
CA ALA A 48 1.61 -13.20 -1.45
C ALA A 48 1.11 -11.77 -1.20
N MET A 49 1.23 -11.28 0.02
CA MET A 49 0.83 -9.93 0.37
C MET A 49 1.69 -8.88 -0.33
N ASP A 50 3.01 -9.09 -0.39
CA ASP A 50 3.90 -8.18 -1.11
C ASP A 50 3.47 -8.04 -2.57
N ASN A 51 3.14 -9.16 -3.23
CA ASN A 51 2.66 -9.13 -4.60
C ASN A 51 1.34 -8.39 -4.74
N ALA A 52 0.41 -8.62 -3.81
CA ALA A 52 -0.89 -7.95 -3.81
C ALA A 52 -0.74 -6.43 -3.64
N PHE A 53 0.05 -5.99 -2.67
CA PHE A 53 0.29 -4.56 -2.44
C PHE A 53 1.05 -3.92 -3.60
N LYS A 54 2.01 -4.65 -4.18
CA LYS A 54 2.73 -4.14 -5.36
C LYS A 54 1.78 -3.86 -6.52
N GLN A 55 0.77 -4.71 -6.74
CA GLN A 55 -0.23 -4.47 -7.79
C GLN A 55 -1.09 -3.25 -7.48
N VAL A 56 -1.41 -3.02 -6.21
CA VAL A 56 -2.12 -1.79 -5.82
C VAL A 56 -1.27 -0.56 -6.13
N VAL A 57 -0.01 -0.56 -5.76
CA VAL A 57 0.91 0.56 -6.06
C VAL A 57 1.00 0.77 -7.57
N ARG A 58 1.10 -0.30 -8.34
CA ARG A 58 1.15 -0.23 -9.81
C ARG A 58 -0.09 0.44 -10.39
N SER A 59 -1.26 0.22 -9.82
CA SER A 59 -2.50 0.83 -10.32
C SER A 59 -2.51 2.35 -10.14
N VAL A 60 -1.76 2.87 -9.16
CA VAL A 60 -1.68 4.30 -8.86
C VAL A 60 -0.46 4.94 -9.48
N ILE A 61 0.68 4.26 -9.46
CA ILE A 61 1.98 4.75 -9.96
C ILE A 61 2.55 3.74 -10.95
N PRO A 62 1.99 3.65 -12.17
CA PRO A 62 2.34 2.58 -13.11
C PRO A 62 3.79 2.62 -13.61
N ASP A 63 4.43 3.79 -13.69
CA ASP A 63 5.79 3.89 -14.22
C ASP A 63 6.86 3.59 -13.17
N SER A 64 6.64 4.00 -11.93
CA SER A 64 7.65 3.91 -10.88
C SER A 64 7.28 2.96 -9.75
N TYR A 65 6.28 2.12 -9.94
CA TYR A 65 5.73 1.30 -8.84
C TYR A 65 6.77 0.37 -8.19
N GLU A 66 7.69 -0.17 -8.97
CA GLU A 66 8.72 -1.08 -8.43
C GLU A 66 9.67 -0.33 -7.48
N ASP A 67 10.12 0.86 -7.88
CA ASP A 67 10.99 1.69 -7.06
C ASP A 67 10.28 2.16 -5.80
N VAL A 68 9.03 2.62 -5.92
CA VAL A 68 8.23 3.07 -4.78
C VAL A 68 8.02 1.94 -3.79
N PHE A 69 7.65 0.75 -4.28
CA PHE A 69 7.43 -0.40 -3.41
C PHE A 69 8.73 -0.83 -2.71
N ALA A 70 9.84 -0.85 -3.43
CA ALA A 70 11.14 -1.18 -2.85
C ALA A 70 11.54 -0.20 -1.74
N ARG A 71 11.33 1.08 -1.95
CA ARG A 71 11.58 2.10 -0.93
C ARG A 71 10.69 1.90 0.29
N PHE A 72 9.43 1.58 0.06
CA PHE A 72 8.46 1.36 1.12
C PHE A 72 8.89 0.20 2.04
N ILE A 73 9.18 -0.96 1.47
CA ILE A 73 9.50 -2.14 2.27
C ILE A 73 10.87 -2.11 2.92
N SER A 74 11.78 -1.25 2.46
CA SER A 74 13.14 -1.12 3.00
C SER A 74 13.33 0.11 3.88
N ALA A 75 12.28 0.90 4.09
CA ALA A 75 12.39 2.16 4.82
C ALA A 75 12.79 1.96 6.28
N SER A 76 13.81 2.68 6.71
CA SER A 76 14.26 2.71 8.11
C SER A 76 13.88 4.02 8.81
N LYS A 77 13.38 4.98 8.05
CA LYS A 77 12.91 6.29 8.55
C LYS A 77 11.84 6.81 7.61
N ASP A 78 11.09 7.78 8.08
CA ASP A 78 10.07 8.43 7.25
C ASP A 78 10.71 9.17 6.09
N GLU A 79 10.10 9.08 4.92
CA GLU A 79 10.55 9.72 3.70
C GLU A 79 9.38 10.33 2.95
N THR A 80 9.65 11.43 2.24
CA THR A 80 8.70 12.03 1.30
C THR A 80 9.43 12.27 -0.01
N PHE A 81 8.84 11.84 -1.12
CA PHE A 81 9.43 12.01 -2.45
C PHE A 81 8.32 12.08 -3.50
N SER A 82 8.70 12.30 -4.76
CA SER A 82 7.76 12.34 -5.88
C SER A 82 7.95 11.11 -6.76
N ALA A 83 6.85 10.58 -7.28
CA ALA A 83 6.86 9.49 -8.25
C ALA A 83 5.68 9.66 -9.20
N ASP A 84 5.92 9.58 -10.50
CA ASP A 84 4.91 9.79 -11.55
C ASP A 84 4.16 11.11 -11.35
N GLY A 85 4.83 12.15 -10.86
CA GLY A 85 4.22 13.46 -10.61
C GLY A 85 3.37 13.54 -9.36
N MET A 86 3.30 12.46 -8.56
CA MET A 86 2.54 12.42 -7.32
C MET A 86 3.46 12.49 -6.11
N LYS A 87 2.96 13.06 -5.02
CA LYS A 87 3.67 13.08 -3.75
C LYS A 87 3.49 11.73 -3.07
N VAL A 88 4.58 11.15 -2.61
CA VAL A 88 4.58 9.86 -1.91
C VAL A 88 5.22 10.05 -0.54
N ARG A 89 4.56 9.52 0.48
CA ARG A 89 5.10 9.51 1.83
C ARG A 89 5.21 8.08 2.34
N VAL A 90 6.37 7.73 2.85
CA VAL A 90 6.63 6.45 3.50
C VAL A 90 6.81 6.69 4.99
N VAL A 91 6.08 5.95 5.81
CA VAL A 91 6.21 5.98 7.27
C VAL A 91 6.83 4.66 7.70
N ALA A 92 8.05 4.73 8.22
CA ALA A 92 8.79 3.54 8.63
C ALA A 92 8.22 2.98 9.94
N PRO A 93 8.35 1.65 10.16
CA PRO A 93 7.88 1.04 11.40
C PRO A 93 8.70 1.51 12.60
N VAL A 94 8.01 1.70 13.71
CA VAL A 94 8.63 2.06 15.00
C VAL A 94 8.47 0.86 15.93
N ASN A 95 9.58 0.34 16.44
CA ASN A 95 9.59 -0.79 17.38
C ASN A 95 8.82 -2.01 16.87
N GLY A 96 8.96 -2.33 15.58
CA GLY A 96 8.27 -3.46 14.98
C GLY A 96 6.80 -3.21 14.69
N GLY A 97 6.37 -1.96 14.71
CA GLY A 97 5.01 -1.59 14.36
C GLY A 97 4.73 -1.70 12.86
N HIS A 98 3.56 -1.29 12.45
CA HIS A 98 3.16 -1.37 11.06
C HIS A 98 3.80 -0.25 10.22
N MET A 99 3.90 -0.54 8.91
CA MET A 99 4.42 0.40 7.90
C MET A 99 3.25 1.07 7.19
N GLN A 100 3.47 2.28 6.71
CA GLN A 100 2.44 3.00 5.97
C GLN A 100 3.02 3.64 4.71
N LEU A 101 2.27 3.55 3.62
CA LEU A 101 2.57 4.22 2.36
C LEU A 101 1.38 5.09 1.99
N ILE A 102 1.61 6.36 1.70
CA ILE A 102 0.55 7.30 1.31
C ILE A 102 0.92 7.89 -0.04
N ILE A 103 0.01 7.79 -1.00
CA ILE A 103 0.18 8.37 -2.33
C ILE A 103 -0.88 9.45 -2.50
N TYR A 104 -0.46 10.68 -2.71
CA TYR A 104 -1.34 11.84 -2.89
C TYR A 104 -1.48 12.15 -4.38
N TYR A 105 -2.73 12.27 -4.83
CA TYR A 105 -3.02 12.57 -6.23
C TYR A 105 -4.13 13.59 -6.41
#